data_be95ee5e375819ebf7014980c5a06cd7
#
_entry.id   be95ee5e375819ebf7014980c5a06cd7
#
_cell.length_a   1.000
_cell.length_b   1.000
_cell.length_c   1.000
_cell.angle_alpha   90.00
_cell.angle_beta   90.00
_cell.angle_gamma   90.00
#
_symmetry.space_group_name_H-M   'P 1'
#
loop_
_entity.id
_entity.type
_entity.pdbx_description
1 polymer ?
#
loop_
_entity_poly.entity_id
_entity_poly.type
_entity_poly.pdbx_seq_one_letter_code
_entity_poly.pdbx_strand_id
1 'polypeptide(L)'
;MFILRSPGFEPDGPLPPRFTCDADDRSPPLTWADPPSGTRCFALLVDDPDAPDPAAPKRVWVHWIRYNIPPGSTALPEGAGNRPPEAGARDALTDADAQGYHGPCPPIGRHRYFFHLFALDALLPDLGSKAGRREFERAMTGHQLATATLMGTYRRGKRSP
;
A
#
# COMPACT_ATOMS: atom_id res chain seq x y z
N MET A 1 -17.17 8.87 -8.17
CA MET A 1 -16.23 7.75 -8.43
C MET A 1 -15.22 7.68 -7.30
N PHE A 2 -15.00 6.50 -6.76
CA PHE A 2 -14.02 6.27 -5.70
C PHE A 2 -12.61 6.39 -6.27
N ILE A 3 -11.83 7.37 -5.81
CA ILE A 3 -10.51 7.71 -6.37
C ILE A 3 -9.47 7.82 -5.26
N LEU A 4 -8.30 7.24 -5.50
CA LEU A 4 -7.12 7.32 -4.63
C LEU A 4 -6.03 8.16 -5.31
N ARG A 5 -5.48 9.12 -4.57
CA ARG A 5 -4.41 10.00 -5.05
C ARG A 5 -3.36 10.21 -3.96
N SER A 6 -2.24 10.79 -4.35
CA SER A 6 -1.20 11.23 -3.43
C SER A 6 -0.79 12.67 -3.71
N PRO A 7 -0.70 13.52 -2.67
CA PRO A 7 -0.05 14.83 -2.84
C PRO A 7 1.45 14.72 -3.10
N GLY A 8 2.05 13.55 -2.89
CA GLY A 8 3.50 13.34 -2.98
C GLY A 8 4.00 12.92 -4.36
N PHE A 9 3.13 12.44 -5.24
CA PHE A 9 3.50 12.05 -6.61
C PHE A 9 2.29 12.01 -7.52
N GLU A 10 2.53 12.19 -8.82
CA GLU A 10 1.47 12.12 -9.82
C GLU A 10 1.13 10.66 -10.17
N PRO A 11 -0.13 10.37 -10.52
CA PRO A 11 -0.49 9.03 -11.02
C PRO A 11 0.40 8.62 -12.18
N ASP A 12 0.89 7.39 -12.14
CA ASP A 12 1.79 6.78 -13.12
C ASP A 12 3.18 7.44 -13.20
N GLY A 13 3.44 8.39 -12.32
CA GLY A 13 4.72 9.11 -12.25
C GLY A 13 5.72 8.48 -11.29
N PRO A 14 6.95 9.03 -11.26
CA PRO A 14 7.99 8.51 -10.38
C PRO A 14 7.72 8.86 -8.92
N LEU A 15 8.02 7.92 -8.04
CA LEU A 15 8.02 8.15 -6.60
C LEU A 15 9.27 8.94 -6.22
N PRO A 16 9.14 10.02 -5.44
CA PRO A 16 10.30 10.68 -4.85
C PRO A 16 11.13 9.72 -3.99
N PRO A 17 12.47 9.89 -3.97
CA PRO A 17 13.33 9.01 -3.18
C PRO A 17 12.99 8.91 -1.69
N ARG A 18 12.39 9.95 -1.10
CA ARG A 18 12.03 9.94 0.33
C ARG A 18 11.02 8.86 0.70
N PHE A 19 10.30 8.30 -0.29
CA PHE A 19 9.36 7.20 -0.08
C PHE A 19 9.98 5.84 -0.33
N THR A 20 11.29 5.76 -0.49
CA THR A 20 12.02 4.55 -0.90
C THR A 20 13.19 4.27 0.02
N CYS A 21 13.80 3.09 -0.14
CA CYS A 21 14.98 2.69 0.62
C CYS A 21 16.22 3.57 0.35
N ASP A 22 16.17 4.41 -0.68
CA ASP A 22 17.30 5.29 -1.01
C ASP A 22 17.32 6.57 -0.15
N ALA A 23 16.30 6.79 0.67
CA ALA A 23 16.24 7.91 1.61
C ALA A 23 15.49 7.49 2.88
N ASP A 24 14.51 8.30 3.34
CA ASP A 24 13.87 8.09 4.64
C ASP A 24 12.91 6.88 4.68
N ASP A 25 12.58 6.32 3.55
CA ASP A 25 11.65 5.20 3.41
C ASP A 25 10.27 5.48 4.05
N ARG A 26 9.80 6.71 3.91
CA ARG A 26 8.50 7.12 4.43
C ARG A 26 7.38 6.63 3.54
N SER A 27 6.26 6.24 4.14
CA SER A 27 5.06 5.99 3.35
C SER A 27 4.55 7.29 2.74
N PRO A 28 4.10 7.29 1.47
CA PRO A 28 3.57 8.49 0.84
C PRO A 28 2.28 8.95 1.52
N PRO A 29 1.98 10.25 1.49
CA PRO A 29 0.64 10.72 1.85
C PRO A 29 -0.36 10.23 0.82
N LEU A 30 -1.53 9.81 1.28
CA LEU A 30 -2.62 9.33 0.42
C LEU A 30 -3.89 10.07 0.76
N THR A 31 -4.70 10.37 -0.27
CA THR A 31 -6.02 10.95 -0.13
C THR A 31 -7.01 10.17 -0.98
N TRP A 32 -8.27 10.12 -0.56
CA TRP A 32 -9.32 9.48 -1.35
C TRP A 32 -10.64 10.18 -1.17
N ALA A 33 -11.51 9.98 -2.15
CA ALA A 33 -12.82 10.63 -2.20
C ALA A 33 -13.87 9.67 -2.75
N ASP A 34 -15.13 10.00 -2.44
CA ASP A 34 -16.31 9.33 -2.98
C ASP A 34 -16.35 7.82 -2.70
N PRO A 35 -16.18 7.39 -1.44
CA PRO A 35 -16.35 5.97 -1.12
C PRO A 35 -17.81 5.56 -1.38
N PRO A 36 -18.04 4.29 -1.74
CA PRO A 36 -19.39 3.83 -1.96
C PRO A 36 -20.21 3.84 -0.67
N SER A 37 -21.54 3.98 -0.83
CA SER A 37 -22.47 3.86 0.29
C SER A 37 -22.33 2.48 0.93
N GLY A 38 -22.39 2.44 2.24
CA GLY A 38 -22.26 1.18 2.99
C GLY A 38 -20.84 0.83 3.40
N THR A 39 -19.86 1.69 3.09
CA THR A 39 -18.47 1.47 3.53
C THR A 39 -18.37 1.48 5.04
N ARG A 40 -17.85 0.41 5.62
CA ARG A 40 -17.63 0.25 7.05
C ARG A 40 -16.18 0.46 7.46
N CYS A 41 -15.25 0.23 6.53
CA CYS A 41 -13.83 0.51 6.73
C CYS A 41 -13.12 0.50 5.39
N PHE A 42 -11.87 0.95 5.40
CA PHE A 42 -10.97 0.82 4.25
C PHE A 42 -9.84 -0.13 4.58
N ALA A 43 -9.27 -0.72 3.55
CA ALA A 43 -8.06 -1.52 3.64
C ALA A 43 -7.11 -1.13 2.50
N LEU A 44 -5.81 -1.12 2.80
CA LEU A 44 -4.78 -0.70 1.85
C LEU A 44 -3.79 -1.83 1.64
N LEU A 45 -3.47 -2.09 0.37
CA LEU A 45 -2.42 -3.02 -0.04
C LEU A 45 -1.50 -2.29 -1.01
N VAL A 46 -0.20 -2.29 -0.72
CA VAL A 46 0.83 -1.75 -1.61
C VAL A 46 1.70 -2.89 -2.09
N ASP A 47 1.78 -3.09 -3.41
CA ASP A 47 2.53 -4.20 -3.97
C ASP A 47 3.27 -3.85 -5.27
N ASP A 48 4.22 -4.70 -5.63
CA ASP A 48 5.09 -4.58 -6.80
C ASP A 48 5.05 -5.89 -7.58
N PRO A 49 4.42 -5.92 -8.78
CA PRO A 49 4.36 -7.12 -9.60
C PRO A 49 5.62 -7.38 -10.43
N ASP A 50 6.61 -6.49 -10.38
CA ASP A 50 7.79 -6.51 -11.24
C ASP A 50 9.04 -7.10 -10.56
N ALA A 51 8.90 -7.62 -9.34
CA ALA A 51 10.04 -8.12 -8.57
C ALA A 51 10.54 -9.47 -9.11
N PRO A 52 11.86 -9.69 -9.16
CA PRO A 52 12.94 -8.74 -8.91
C PRO A 52 13.36 -7.95 -10.14
N ASP A 53 12.98 -8.38 -11.34
CA ASP A 53 13.35 -7.77 -12.62
C ASP A 53 12.10 -7.65 -13.49
N PRO A 54 11.74 -6.44 -13.96
CA PRO A 54 10.57 -6.26 -14.82
C PRO A 54 10.61 -7.07 -16.11
N ALA A 55 11.79 -7.38 -16.63
CA ALA A 55 11.95 -8.21 -17.83
C ALA A 55 11.68 -9.70 -17.56
N ALA A 56 11.77 -10.12 -16.30
CA ALA A 56 11.55 -11.51 -15.88
C ALA A 56 11.00 -11.53 -14.44
N PRO A 57 9.77 -11.02 -14.22
CA PRO A 57 9.22 -10.97 -12.87
C PRO A 57 8.95 -12.38 -12.35
N LYS A 58 9.23 -12.59 -11.06
CA LYS A 58 9.07 -13.90 -10.43
C LYS A 58 8.03 -13.93 -9.33
N ARG A 59 7.66 -12.75 -8.80
CA ARG A 59 6.71 -12.65 -7.71
C ARG A 59 6.13 -11.25 -7.61
N VAL A 60 4.98 -11.16 -6.94
CA VAL A 60 4.42 -9.90 -6.47
C VAL A 60 4.93 -9.66 -5.07
N TRP A 61 5.65 -8.55 -4.85
CA TRP A 61 6.21 -8.20 -3.56
C TRP A 61 5.26 -7.27 -2.81
N VAL A 62 4.91 -7.63 -1.57
CA VAL A 62 4.04 -6.83 -0.71
C VAL A 62 4.89 -5.85 0.11
N HIS A 63 4.55 -4.56 0.00
CA HIS A 63 5.25 -3.47 0.67
C HIS A 63 4.52 -2.95 1.91
N TRP A 64 3.19 -3.05 1.95
CA TRP A 64 2.40 -2.54 3.07
C TRP A 64 0.97 -3.08 3.00
N ILE A 65 0.43 -3.50 4.13
CA ILE A 65 -0.97 -3.87 4.30
C ILE A 65 -1.47 -3.21 5.57
N ARG A 66 -2.52 -2.39 5.46
CA ARG A 66 -3.22 -1.81 6.60
C ARG A 66 -4.71 -2.02 6.42
N TYR A 67 -5.38 -2.52 7.44
CA TYR A 67 -6.81 -2.80 7.37
C TYR A 67 -7.56 -2.18 8.56
N ASN A 68 -8.89 -2.18 8.47
CA ASN A 68 -9.77 -1.54 9.44
C ASN A 68 -9.47 -0.04 9.60
N ILE A 69 -9.12 0.63 8.50
CA ILE A 69 -9.02 2.08 8.47
C ILE A 69 -10.44 2.64 8.64
N PRO A 70 -10.67 3.58 9.58
CA PRO A 70 -12.02 4.07 9.87
C PRO A 70 -12.76 4.61 8.65
N PRO A 71 -14.09 4.41 8.55
CA PRO A 71 -14.85 4.81 7.37
C PRO A 71 -14.95 6.32 7.18
N GLY A 72 -14.74 7.10 8.23
CA GLY A 72 -14.68 8.56 8.14
C GLY A 72 -13.33 9.12 7.68
N SER A 73 -12.32 8.25 7.52
CA SER A 73 -11.00 8.68 7.05
C SER A 73 -11.06 9.04 5.57
N THR A 74 -10.37 10.13 5.20
CA THR A 74 -10.23 10.58 3.82
C THR A 74 -8.79 10.65 3.38
N ALA A 75 -7.85 10.33 4.29
CA ALA A 75 -6.42 10.45 4.03
C ALA A 75 -5.60 9.62 5.02
N LEU A 76 -4.39 9.30 4.60
CA LEU A 76 -3.30 8.86 5.46
C LEU A 76 -2.16 9.87 5.28
N PRO A 77 -1.64 10.46 6.37
CA PRO A 77 -0.53 11.40 6.25
C PRO A 77 0.76 10.71 5.84
N GLU A 78 1.70 11.49 5.31
CA GLU A 78 3.05 11.01 5.03
C GLU A 78 3.64 10.39 6.29
N GLY A 79 4.23 9.20 6.16
CA GLY A 79 4.81 8.49 7.29
C GLY A 79 3.83 7.68 8.13
N ALA A 80 2.55 7.64 7.76
CA ALA A 80 1.57 6.84 8.51
C ALA A 80 1.97 5.38 8.61
N GLY A 81 2.57 4.82 7.56
CA GLY A 81 3.03 3.43 7.53
C GLY A 81 4.32 3.17 8.33
N ASN A 82 4.98 4.22 8.78
CA ASN A 82 6.19 4.13 9.61
C ASN A 82 5.87 4.26 11.11
N ARG A 83 4.61 4.39 11.45
CA ARG A 83 4.10 4.51 12.82
C ARG A 83 3.04 3.44 13.06
N PRO A 84 2.80 3.06 14.31
CA PRO A 84 1.68 2.16 14.61
C PRO A 84 0.37 2.71 14.04
N PRO A 85 -0.53 1.81 13.58
CA PRO A 85 -1.82 2.25 13.05
C PRO A 85 -2.64 2.97 14.11
N GLU A 86 -3.53 3.86 13.65
CA GLU A 86 -4.49 4.53 14.51
C GLU A 86 -5.44 3.53 15.16
N ALA A 87 -6.15 3.98 16.21
CA ALA A 87 -7.05 3.14 16.98
C ALA A 87 -8.03 2.37 16.09
N GLY A 88 -8.04 1.06 16.21
CA GLY A 88 -8.88 0.16 15.44
C GLY A 88 -8.25 -0.35 14.15
N ALA A 89 -7.34 0.38 13.55
CA ALA A 89 -6.61 -0.08 12.36
C ALA A 89 -5.47 -1.03 12.75
N ARG A 90 -5.10 -1.91 11.83
CA ARG A 90 -4.05 -2.91 12.04
C ARG A 90 -3.22 -3.07 10.78
N ASP A 91 -1.99 -3.54 10.94
CA ASP A 91 -1.11 -3.91 9.84
C ASP A 91 -0.95 -5.43 9.75
N ALA A 92 -0.85 -5.95 8.53
CA ALA A 92 -0.43 -7.32 8.27
C ALA A 92 1.04 -7.35 7.85
N LEU A 93 1.63 -8.54 7.77
CA LEU A 93 3.04 -8.68 7.38
C LEU A 93 3.25 -8.40 5.91
N THR A 94 4.34 -7.71 5.62
CA THR A 94 4.88 -7.54 4.29
C THR A 94 5.79 -8.70 3.90
N ASP A 95 6.27 -8.71 2.67
CA ASP A 95 7.27 -9.70 2.23
C ASP A 95 8.66 -9.43 2.83
N ALA A 96 8.84 -8.31 3.52
CA ALA A 96 10.01 -8.08 4.37
C ALA A 96 9.89 -8.74 5.75
N ASP A 97 8.83 -9.53 5.95
CA ASP A 97 8.53 -10.23 7.21
C ASP A 97 8.39 -9.28 8.40
N ALA A 98 7.79 -8.11 8.14
CA ALA A 98 7.57 -7.08 9.16
C ALA A 98 6.28 -6.32 8.84
N GLN A 99 5.69 -5.69 9.84
CA GLN A 99 4.53 -4.82 9.70
C GLN A 99 4.95 -3.41 9.32
N GLY A 100 4.02 -2.65 8.70
CA GLY A 100 4.25 -1.29 8.30
C GLY A 100 4.78 -1.17 6.88
N TYR A 101 5.11 0.06 6.48
CA TYR A 101 5.57 0.37 5.14
C TYR A 101 7.05 0.03 4.97
N HIS A 102 7.35 -0.75 3.94
CA HIS A 102 8.69 -1.04 3.47
C HIS A 102 8.73 -0.68 1.99
N GLY A 103 9.36 0.45 1.68
CA GLY A 103 9.25 1.09 0.39
C GLY A 103 10.03 0.43 -0.74
N PRO A 104 9.89 1.01 -1.95
CA PRO A 104 10.61 0.55 -3.13
C PRO A 104 12.11 0.46 -2.94
N CYS A 105 12.67 -0.67 -3.33
CA CYS A 105 14.12 -0.89 -3.35
C CYS A 105 14.47 -1.82 -4.53
N PRO A 106 14.10 -1.45 -5.77
CA PRO A 106 14.22 -2.35 -6.90
C PRO A 106 15.68 -2.65 -7.22
N PRO A 107 16.07 -3.94 -7.28
CA PRO A 107 17.45 -4.28 -7.60
C PRO A 107 17.78 -4.02 -9.06
N ILE A 108 16.83 -4.18 -9.96
CA ILE A 108 17.01 -4.09 -11.41
C ILE A 108 15.81 -3.37 -12.03
N GLY A 109 16.08 -2.33 -12.83
CA GLY A 109 15.08 -1.68 -13.67
C GLY A 109 14.09 -0.81 -12.94
N ARG A 110 13.07 -0.39 -13.67
CA ARG A 110 11.98 0.44 -13.17
C ARG A 110 10.81 -0.44 -12.81
N HIS A 111 10.42 -0.45 -11.53
CA HIS A 111 9.29 -1.22 -11.04
C HIS A 111 8.05 -0.34 -10.92
N ARG A 112 6.88 -0.97 -10.93
CA ARG A 112 5.59 -0.34 -10.69
C ARG A 112 5.14 -0.68 -9.28
N TYR A 113 4.66 0.34 -8.56
CA TYR A 113 4.15 0.19 -7.20
C TYR A 113 2.69 0.58 -7.18
N PHE A 114 1.84 -0.40 -6.92
CA PHE A 114 0.39 -0.23 -6.90
C PHE A 114 -0.09 -0.05 -5.48
N PHE A 115 -0.86 1.03 -5.28
CA PHE A 115 -1.55 1.31 -4.03
C PHE A 115 -3.01 0.99 -4.28
N HIS A 116 -3.51 -0.06 -3.64
CA HIS A 116 -4.90 -0.50 -3.77
C HIS A 116 -5.64 -0.16 -2.49
N LEU A 117 -6.65 0.68 -2.59
CA LEU A 117 -7.52 1.00 -1.46
C LEU A 117 -8.87 0.32 -1.69
N PHE A 118 -9.26 -0.53 -0.75
CA PHE A 118 -10.51 -1.28 -0.79
C PHE A 118 -11.50 -0.63 0.15
N ALA A 119 -12.73 -0.38 -0.33
CA ALA A 119 -13.85 -0.01 0.52
C ALA A 119 -14.61 -1.30 0.87
N LEU A 120 -14.72 -1.59 2.16
CA LEU A 120 -15.30 -2.84 2.65
C LEU A 120 -16.62 -2.58 3.38
N ASP A 121 -17.55 -3.53 3.29
CA ASP A 121 -18.86 -3.45 3.97
C ASP A 121 -18.85 -4.04 5.38
N ALA A 122 -17.72 -4.52 5.84
CA ALA A 122 -17.55 -5.09 7.18
C ALA A 122 -16.12 -4.88 7.69
N LEU A 123 -15.99 -4.72 9.01
CA LEU A 123 -14.69 -4.77 9.65
C LEU A 123 -14.11 -6.17 9.53
N LEU A 124 -12.81 -6.25 9.32
CA LEU A 124 -12.11 -7.53 9.33
C LEU A 124 -11.79 -7.92 10.78
N PRO A 125 -11.78 -9.23 11.10
CA PRO A 125 -11.30 -9.67 12.40
C PRO A 125 -9.82 -9.35 12.57
N ASP A 126 -9.33 -9.35 13.80
CA ASP A 126 -7.89 -9.32 14.06
C ASP A 126 -7.26 -10.56 13.44
N LEU A 127 -6.43 -10.36 12.42
CA LEU A 127 -5.82 -11.47 11.69
C LEU A 127 -4.61 -12.06 12.40
N GLY A 128 -4.12 -11.38 13.44
CA GLY A 128 -2.95 -11.83 14.20
C GLY A 128 -1.64 -11.25 13.68
N SER A 129 -0.61 -11.35 14.50
CA SER A 129 0.69 -10.75 14.21
C SER A 129 1.48 -11.44 13.08
N LYS A 130 1.08 -12.65 12.69
CA LYS A 130 1.75 -13.43 11.65
C LYS A 130 1.01 -13.44 10.32
N ALA A 131 -0.14 -12.78 10.25
CA ALA A 131 -0.94 -12.76 9.02
C ALA A 131 -0.28 -11.88 7.97
N GLY A 132 -0.26 -12.39 6.74
CA GLY A 132 0.23 -11.66 5.58
C GLY A 132 -0.87 -11.48 4.54
N ARG A 133 -0.46 -11.32 3.27
CA ARG A 133 -1.38 -11.07 2.15
C ARG A 133 -2.48 -12.12 2.04
N ARG A 134 -2.13 -13.39 2.17
CA ARG A 134 -3.08 -14.49 1.98
C ARG A 134 -4.25 -14.41 2.95
N GLU A 135 -3.96 -14.22 4.22
CA GLU A 135 -4.97 -14.11 5.27
C GLU A 135 -5.81 -12.84 5.09
N PHE A 136 -5.13 -11.74 4.71
CA PHE A 136 -5.79 -10.47 4.42
C PHE A 136 -6.78 -10.57 3.26
N GLU A 137 -6.35 -11.14 2.13
CA GLU A 137 -7.23 -11.28 0.97
C GLU A 137 -8.41 -12.22 1.25
N ARG A 138 -8.16 -13.31 1.98
CA ARG A 138 -9.21 -14.24 2.38
C ARG A 138 -10.26 -13.55 3.24
N ALA A 139 -9.82 -12.72 4.18
CA ALA A 139 -10.74 -11.99 5.06
C ALA A 139 -11.60 -10.97 4.29
N MET A 140 -11.06 -10.36 3.24
CA MET A 140 -11.81 -9.41 2.41
C MET A 140 -12.82 -10.07 1.46
N THR A 141 -12.70 -11.37 1.20
CA THR A 141 -13.55 -12.06 0.22
C THR A 141 -15.03 -11.88 0.57
N GLY A 142 -15.83 -11.40 -0.39
CA GLY A 142 -17.26 -11.17 -0.21
C GLY A 142 -17.62 -9.85 0.47
N HIS A 143 -16.64 -9.03 0.85
CA HIS A 143 -16.86 -7.76 1.56
C HIS A 143 -16.41 -6.54 0.79
N GLN A 144 -15.84 -6.70 -0.40
CA GLN A 144 -15.35 -5.58 -1.20
C GLN A 144 -16.49 -4.89 -1.93
N LEU A 145 -16.71 -3.60 -1.64
CA LEU A 145 -17.68 -2.75 -2.33
C LEU A 145 -17.07 -2.09 -3.56
N ALA A 146 -15.83 -1.63 -3.45
CA ALA A 146 -15.11 -0.96 -4.52
C ALA A 146 -13.61 -0.97 -4.24
N THR A 147 -12.82 -0.74 -5.28
CA THR A 147 -11.37 -0.59 -5.19
C THR A 147 -10.95 0.65 -5.95
N ALA A 148 -10.09 1.47 -5.34
CA ALA A 148 -9.42 2.59 -6.00
C ALA A 148 -7.93 2.27 -6.05
N THR A 149 -7.32 2.48 -7.20
CA THR A 149 -5.91 2.13 -7.42
C THR A 149 -5.12 3.34 -7.88
N LEU A 150 -3.92 3.49 -7.33
CA LEU A 150 -2.94 4.50 -7.71
C LEU A 150 -1.62 3.79 -7.95
N MET A 151 -0.93 4.14 -9.03
CA MET A 151 0.36 3.54 -9.36
C MET A 151 1.43 4.61 -9.44
N GLY A 152 2.60 4.31 -8.87
CA GLY A 152 3.81 5.08 -9.05
C GLY A 152 4.94 4.16 -9.51
N THR A 153 6.00 4.75 -10.06
CA THR A 153 7.16 4.01 -10.53
C THR A 153 8.40 4.40 -9.75
N TYR A 154 9.37 3.51 -9.72
CA TYR A 154 10.68 3.85 -9.17
C TYR A 154 11.78 3.02 -9.81
N ARG A 155 12.88 3.70 -10.06
CA ARG A 155 14.13 3.10 -10.51
C ARG A 155 15.24 3.71 -9.66
N ARG A 156 16.13 2.88 -9.12
CA ARG A 156 17.27 3.40 -8.37
C ARG A 156 18.20 4.14 -9.31
N GLY A 157 18.71 5.29 -8.88
CA GLY A 157 19.67 6.06 -9.63
C GLY A 157 20.99 5.30 -9.82
N LYS A 158 21.74 5.66 -10.87
CA LYS A 158 23.09 5.16 -11.02
C LYS A 158 23.91 5.69 -9.85
N ARG A 159 24.48 4.77 -9.08
CA ARG A 159 25.46 5.17 -8.06
C ARG A 159 26.71 5.64 -8.79
N SER A 160 27.20 6.81 -8.39
CA SER A 160 28.51 7.24 -8.84
C SER A 160 29.55 6.22 -8.40
N PRO A 161 30.50 5.86 -9.28
CA PRO A 161 31.55 4.92 -8.91
C PRO A 161 32.42 5.46 -7.76
#